data_666e3abf389df49ee0c7445d58ccc292
#
_entry.id   666e3abf389df49ee0c7445d58ccc292
#
_cell.length_a   1.000
_cell.length_b   1.000
_cell.length_c   1.000
_cell.angle_alpha   90.00
_cell.angle_beta   90.00
_cell.angle_gamma   90.00
#
_symmetry.space_group_name_H-M   'P 1'
#
loop_
_entity.id
_entity.type
_entity.pdbx_description
1 polymer ?
#
loop_
_entity_poly.entity_id
_entity_poly.type
_entity_poly.pdbx_seq_one_letter_code
_entity_poly.pdbx_strand_id
1 'polypeptide(L)'
;VIGGAASNNSPSAVNDTDAVNEDATITKTGAQDDVLNDDSDSDGDTITVNQIQPSGGSASSVSAGSTYDSSGTSVTGTYGTLTIGADGSYTYVADQSAADDLDAGDTATDVFVYTVSDGTSTDTANLTITVTGINDDPAAVNDTDSVNEDATVTKTGSQDDVLNDDTDADDSASLVVTNIQPSGGSSSTVSSSTTYSNGTSVTGTYGTLTIGADGSYTYVADQSAADALDASDTATDVFTYTLSDGTATDTATLTITVTGINDDPVAVN
;
A
#
# COMPACT_ATOMS: atom_id res chain seq x y z
N VAL A 1 -51.32 -48.65 -6.88
CA VAL A 1 -49.86 -48.46 -6.84
C VAL A 1 -49.58 -47.18 -6.05
N ILE A 2 -49.12 -47.33 -4.81
CA ILE A 2 -48.68 -46.21 -4.00
C ILE A 2 -47.27 -45.88 -4.57
N GLY A 3 -47.18 -44.82 -5.39
CA GLY A 3 -45.87 -44.29 -5.77
C GLY A 3 -45.16 -43.83 -4.50
N GLY A 4 -44.11 -44.55 -4.08
CA GLY A 4 -43.19 -44.04 -3.08
C GLY A 4 -42.66 -42.70 -3.60
N ALA A 5 -42.62 -41.68 -2.74
CA ALA A 5 -41.86 -40.48 -3.06
C ALA A 5 -40.44 -40.89 -3.42
N ALA A 6 -39.88 -40.38 -4.48
CA ALA A 6 -38.47 -40.55 -4.78
C ALA A 6 -37.68 -40.06 -3.56
N SER A 7 -36.64 -40.82 -3.15
CA SER A 7 -35.77 -40.36 -2.07
C SER A 7 -34.94 -39.21 -2.59
N ASN A 8 -34.89 -38.09 -1.86
CA ASN A 8 -33.99 -36.97 -2.18
C ASN A 8 -32.56 -37.38 -1.91
N ASN A 9 -31.66 -37.20 -2.88
CA ASN A 9 -30.25 -37.26 -2.72
C ASN A 9 -29.73 -35.85 -2.33
N SER A 10 -28.61 -35.80 -1.63
CA SER A 10 -27.97 -34.51 -1.34
C SER A 10 -27.21 -33.98 -2.55
N PRO A 11 -27.10 -32.66 -2.70
CA PRO A 11 -26.22 -32.09 -3.70
C PRO A 11 -24.77 -32.51 -3.46
N SER A 12 -23.96 -32.40 -4.49
CA SER A 12 -22.51 -32.63 -4.43
C SER A 12 -21.77 -31.34 -4.78
N ALA A 13 -21.15 -30.72 -3.79
CA ALA A 13 -20.36 -29.51 -3.94
C ALA A 13 -18.88 -29.83 -4.23
N VAL A 14 -18.26 -29.07 -5.09
CA VAL A 14 -16.87 -29.20 -5.53
C VAL A 14 -16.09 -27.93 -5.17
N ASN A 15 -14.82 -28.07 -4.79
CA ASN A 15 -14.00 -26.91 -4.40
C ASN A 15 -13.62 -26.07 -5.60
N ASP A 16 -13.69 -24.74 -5.46
CA ASP A 16 -13.30 -23.75 -6.44
C ASP A 16 -12.02 -23.03 -6.08
N THR A 17 -11.36 -22.51 -7.11
CA THR A 17 -10.16 -21.67 -6.94
C THR A 17 -10.19 -20.49 -7.88
N ASP A 18 -9.71 -19.34 -7.42
CA ASP A 18 -9.49 -18.17 -8.24
C ASP A 18 -8.26 -17.39 -7.78
N ALA A 19 -7.87 -16.34 -8.54
CA ALA A 19 -6.73 -15.51 -8.21
C ALA A 19 -6.97 -14.05 -8.57
N VAL A 20 -6.36 -13.15 -7.78
CA VAL A 20 -6.47 -11.71 -7.95
C VAL A 20 -5.16 -11.06 -7.46
N ASN A 21 -4.78 -9.93 -8.03
CA ASN A 21 -3.77 -9.09 -7.39
C ASN A 21 -4.40 -8.32 -6.22
N GLU A 22 -3.60 -7.93 -5.24
CA GLU A 22 -4.05 -6.94 -4.26
C GLU A 22 -4.58 -5.69 -4.96
N ASP A 23 -5.35 -4.87 -4.26
CA ASP A 23 -6.06 -3.69 -4.81
C ASP A 23 -7.00 -3.97 -5.98
N ALA A 24 -7.11 -5.21 -6.43
CA ALA A 24 -7.95 -5.56 -7.57
C ALA A 24 -9.25 -6.26 -7.15
N THR A 25 -10.14 -6.36 -8.13
CA THR A 25 -11.45 -7.01 -7.98
C THR A 25 -11.62 -8.09 -9.04
N ILE A 26 -12.09 -9.26 -8.63
CA ILE A 26 -12.61 -10.27 -9.55
C ILE A 26 -14.12 -10.37 -9.40
N THR A 27 -14.81 -10.68 -10.50
CA THR A 27 -16.27 -10.88 -10.53
C THR A 27 -16.59 -12.07 -11.40
N LYS A 28 -17.40 -12.98 -10.87
CA LYS A 28 -17.90 -14.18 -11.54
C LYS A 28 -19.43 -14.15 -11.56
N THR A 29 -20.01 -14.18 -12.75
CA THR A 29 -21.45 -13.88 -12.91
C THR A 29 -22.23 -14.90 -13.72
N GLY A 30 -21.58 -15.93 -14.18
CA GLY A 30 -22.23 -16.88 -15.07
C GLY A 30 -21.99 -18.34 -14.67
N ALA A 31 -22.97 -19.18 -14.96
CA ALA A 31 -22.98 -20.62 -14.65
C ALA A 31 -21.77 -21.43 -15.26
N GLN A 32 -20.74 -20.76 -15.74
CA GLN A 32 -19.52 -21.41 -16.27
C GLN A 32 -18.26 -21.03 -15.51
N ASP A 33 -18.37 -20.10 -14.55
CA ASP A 33 -17.22 -19.61 -13.77
C ASP A 33 -17.59 -19.11 -12.36
N ASP A 34 -18.83 -19.34 -11.91
CA ASP A 34 -19.27 -19.13 -10.53
C ASP A 34 -19.04 -20.39 -9.67
N VAL A 35 -19.31 -20.34 -8.36
CA VAL A 35 -19.07 -21.46 -7.45
C VAL A 35 -20.02 -22.66 -7.66
N LEU A 36 -21.10 -22.53 -8.43
CA LEU A 36 -22.02 -23.62 -8.73
C LEU A 36 -21.72 -24.31 -10.07
N ASN A 37 -20.70 -23.87 -10.80
CA ASN A 37 -20.39 -24.32 -12.14
C ASN A 37 -20.19 -25.85 -12.28
N ASP A 38 -19.50 -26.46 -11.34
CA ASP A 38 -19.20 -27.90 -11.30
C ASP A 38 -19.91 -28.64 -10.15
N ASP A 39 -20.75 -27.93 -9.39
CA ASP A 39 -21.66 -28.51 -8.42
C ASP A 39 -22.84 -29.21 -9.11
N SER A 40 -23.39 -30.23 -8.49
CA SER A 40 -24.47 -31.02 -9.10
C SER A 40 -25.43 -31.64 -8.08
N ASP A 41 -26.64 -31.92 -8.53
CA ASP A 41 -27.59 -32.78 -7.83
C ASP A 41 -28.00 -33.97 -8.71
N SER A 42 -27.94 -35.18 -8.13
CA SER A 42 -28.23 -36.43 -8.89
C SER A 42 -29.71 -36.63 -9.20
N ASP A 43 -30.61 -35.95 -8.50
CA ASP A 43 -32.04 -35.94 -8.77
C ASP A 43 -32.44 -34.88 -9.82
N GLY A 44 -31.49 -33.97 -10.14
CA GLY A 44 -31.67 -32.86 -11.06
C GLY A 44 -32.38 -31.67 -10.40
N ASP A 45 -32.35 -31.58 -9.07
CA ASP A 45 -32.93 -30.48 -8.33
C ASP A 45 -32.10 -29.22 -8.52
N THR A 46 -32.73 -28.05 -8.43
CA THR A 46 -32.02 -26.75 -8.51
C THR A 46 -31.23 -26.52 -7.24
N ILE A 47 -29.91 -26.36 -7.36
CA ILE A 47 -29.02 -26.05 -6.27
C ILE A 47 -28.79 -24.54 -6.13
N THR A 48 -28.63 -24.08 -4.91
CA THR A 48 -28.34 -22.68 -4.59
C THR A 48 -27.37 -22.57 -3.42
N VAL A 49 -26.57 -21.50 -3.37
CA VAL A 49 -25.79 -21.17 -2.17
C VAL A 49 -26.69 -20.59 -1.11
N ASN A 50 -26.70 -21.16 0.09
CA ASN A 50 -27.54 -20.71 1.21
C ASN A 50 -26.72 -20.21 2.42
N GLN A 51 -25.41 -20.50 2.51
CA GLN A 51 -24.50 -19.98 3.53
C GLN A 51 -23.13 -19.74 2.95
N ILE A 52 -22.41 -18.80 3.57
CA ILE A 52 -21.00 -18.49 3.32
C ILE A 52 -20.29 -18.24 4.65
N GLN A 53 -19.05 -18.74 4.78
CA GLN A 53 -18.26 -18.63 6.00
C GLN A 53 -16.79 -18.38 5.64
N PRO A 54 -16.16 -17.28 6.07
CA PRO A 54 -14.71 -17.11 5.96
C PRO A 54 -14.00 -18.10 6.90
N SER A 55 -12.82 -18.55 6.53
CA SER A 55 -12.01 -19.48 7.35
C SER A 55 -11.81 -18.90 8.76
N GLY A 56 -12.14 -19.71 9.78
CA GLY A 56 -12.05 -19.27 11.19
C GLY A 56 -13.15 -18.30 11.65
N GLY A 57 -14.03 -17.85 10.75
CA GLY A 57 -15.15 -16.94 11.06
C GLY A 57 -16.48 -17.64 11.33
N SER A 58 -17.54 -16.86 11.40
CA SER A 58 -18.92 -17.35 11.56
C SER A 58 -19.62 -17.43 10.21
N ALA A 59 -20.51 -18.43 10.07
CA ALA A 59 -21.34 -18.56 8.87
C ALA A 59 -22.41 -17.45 8.80
N SER A 60 -22.60 -16.93 7.60
CA SER A 60 -23.64 -15.94 7.24
C SER A 60 -24.61 -16.56 6.24
N SER A 61 -25.92 -16.31 6.42
CA SER A 61 -26.92 -16.79 5.49
C SER A 61 -26.91 -15.98 4.20
N VAL A 62 -26.98 -16.66 3.06
CA VAL A 62 -27.17 -16.05 1.74
C VAL A 62 -28.64 -16.01 1.41
N SER A 63 -29.17 -14.83 1.04
CA SER A 63 -30.60 -14.63 0.79
C SER A 63 -31.04 -15.32 -0.52
N ALA A 64 -32.10 -16.06 -0.47
CA ALA A 64 -32.62 -16.74 -1.66
C ALA A 64 -32.90 -15.76 -2.83
N GLY A 65 -32.46 -16.12 -4.03
CA GLY A 65 -32.60 -15.30 -5.24
C GLY A 65 -31.69 -14.09 -5.32
N SER A 66 -30.68 -13.96 -4.40
CA SER A 66 -29.66 -12.93 -4.48
C SER A 66 -28.62 -13.25 -5.55
N THR A 67 -27.95 -12.20 -6.02
CA THR A 67 -26.80 -12.22 -6.91
C THR A 67 -25.62 -11.52 -6.23
N TYR A 68 -24.42 -11.55 -6.79
CA TYR A 68 -23.18 -10.97 -6.23
C TYR A 68 -23.23 -9.45 -5.98
N ASP A 69 -24.20 -8.76 -6.57
CA ASP A 69 -24.35 -7.31 -6.48
C ASP A 69 -24.91 -6.85 -5.12
N SER A 70 -25.64 -5.75 -5.09
CA SER A 70 -26.20 -5.15 -3.87
C SER A 70 -27.16 -6.08 -3.07
N SER A 71 -27.55 -7.22 -3.61
CA SER A 71 -28.39 -8.23 -2.93
C SER A 71 -27.60 -9.40 -2.34
N GLY A 72 -26.31 -9.50 -2.66
CA GLY A 72 -25.42 -10.55 -2.16
C GLY A 72 -25.10 -10.42 -0.67
N THR A 73 -24.53 -11.48 -0.12
CA THR A 73 -24.04 -11.53 1.26
C THR A 73 -22.54 -11.32 1.28
N SER A 74 -22.09 -10.27 1.99
CA SER A 74 -20.67 -9.96 2.12
C SER A 74 -20.08 -10.58 3.39
N VAL A 75 -18.88 -11.14 3.26
CA VAL A 75 -18.05 -11.64 4.36
C VAL A 75 -16.62 -11.21 4.14
N THR A 76 -15.91 -10.83 5.21
CA THR A 76 -14.52 -10.37 5.15
C THR A 76 -13.59 -11.52 5.47
N GLY A 77 -12.62 -11.77 4.59
CA GLY A 77 -11.50 -12.66 4.78
C GLY A 77 -10.31 -11.96 5.46
N THR A 78 -9.13 -12.51 5.31
CA THR A 78 -7.88 -11.90 5.80
C THR A 78 -7.38 -10.83 4.83
N TYR A 79 -7.47 -11.10 3.54
CA TYR A 79 -6.89 -10.28 2.48
C TYR A 79 -7.94 -9.51 1.66
N GLY A 80 -9.22 -9.88 1.76
CA GLY A 80 -10.26 -9.20 0.99
C GLY A 80 -11.67 -9.48 1.45
N THR A 81 -12.61 -8.85 0.77
CA THR A 81 -14.05 -8.98 1.02
C THR A 81 -14.72 -9.74 -0.12
N LEU A 82 -15.37 -10.87 0.20
CA LEU A 82 -16.20 -11.64 -0.71
C LEU A 82 -17.67 -11.23 -0.58
N THR A 83 -18.35 -10.99 -1.70
CA THR A 83 -19.80 -10.84 -1.77
C THR A 83 -20.36 -11.91 -2.72
N ILE A 84 -21.25 -12.78 -2.22
CA ILE A 84 -21.76 -13.93 -2.96
C ILE A 84 -23.28 -13.92 -3.01
N GLY A 85 -23.84 -14.33 -4.14
CA GLY A 85 -25.27 -14.53 -4.37
C GLY A 85 -25.70 -15.99 -4.19
N ALA A 86 -27.02 -16.20 -4.03
CA ALA A 86 -27.60 -17.53 -3.99
C ALA A 86 -27.47 -18.27 -5.33
N ASP A 87 -27.29 -17.55 -6.42
CA ASP A 87 -27.08 -18.09 -7.76
C ASP A 87 -25.62 -18.56 -8.01
N GLY A 88 -24.75 -18.49 -7.00
CA GLY A 88 -23.35 -18.85 -7.08
C GLY A 88 -22.43 -17.75 -7.58
N SER A 89 -22.98 -16.68 -8.14
CA SER A 89 -22.21 -15.53 -8.59
C SER A 89 -21.51 -14.83 -7.41
N TYR A 90 -20.29 -14.30 -7.62
CA TYR A 90 -19.58 -13.58 -6.58
C TYR A 90 -18.69 -12.46 -7.12
N THR A 91 -18.34 -11.54 -6.22
CA THR A 91 -17.24 -10.62 -6.37
C THR A 91 -16.31 -10.73 -5.16
N TYR A 92 -15.03 -10.65 -5.39
CA TYR A 92 -14.02 -10.55 -4.34
C TYR A 92 -13.16 -9.32 -4.61
N VAL A 93 -12.99 -8.49 -3.60
CA VAL A 93 -12.15 -7.30 -3.61
C VAL A 93 -11.02 -7.53 -2.62
N ALA A 94 -9.79 -7.47 -3.08
CA ALA A 94 -8.61 -7.55 -2.22
C ALA A 94 -8.36 -6.17 -1.58
N ASP A 95 -9.12 -5.84 -0.52
CA ASP A 95 -9.27 -4.51 0.08
C ASP A 95 -8.84 -4.44 1.56
N GLN A 96 -8.15 -5.44 2.06
CA GLN A 96 -7.70 -5.46 3.45
C GLN A 96 -6.22 -5.09 3.53
N SER A 97 -5.81 -4.37 4.58
CA SER A 97 -4.41 -3.96 4.79
C SER A 97 -3.40 -5.13 4.82
N ALA A 98 -3.86 -6.34 5.11
CA ALA A 98 -3.02 -7.54 5.01
C ALA A 98 -2.74 -7.95 3.55
N ALA A 99 -3.52 -7.46 2.58
CA ALA A 99 -3.20 -7.61 1.17
C ALA A 99 -2.13 -6.60 0.75
N ASP A 100 -2.25 -5.34 1.20
CA ASP A 100 -1.28 -4.27 0.95
C ASP A 100 0.11 -4.56 1.57
N ASP A 101 0.17 -5.43 2.60
CA ASP A 101 1.43 -5.88 3.23
C ASP A 101 2.12 -7.02 2.43
N LEU A 102 1.60 -7.44 1.26
CA LEU A 102 2.22 -8.48 0.44
C LEU A 102 3.22 -7.85 -0.54
N ASP A 103 4.50 -8.16 -0.36
CA ASP A 103 5.54 -7.71 -1.30
C ASP A 103 5.26 -8.19 -2.74
N ALA A 104 5.76 -7.46 -3.72
CA ALA A 104 5.58 -7.77 -5.13
C ALA A 104 5.95 -9.22 -5.49
N GLY A 105 4.96 -10.02 -5.89
CA GLY A 105 5.08 -11.43 -6.25
C GLY A 105 4.87 -12.41 -5.10
N ASP A 106 4.70 -11.93 -3.87
CA ASP A 106 4.25 -12.78 -2.76
C ASP A 106 2.80 -13.20 -2.98
N THR A 107 2.43 -14.31 -2.39
CA THR A 107 1.08 -14.84 -2.52
C THR A 107 0.53 -15.31 -1.18
N ALA A 108 -0.73 -14.98 -0.95
CA ALA A 108 -1.49 -15.45 0.20
C ALA A 108 -2.86 -15.97 -0.23
N THR A 109 -3.61 -16.59 0.67
CA THR A 109 -4.92 -17.16 0.30
C THR A 109 -5.98 -16.81 1.33
N ASP A 110 -7.15 -16.41 0.83
CA ASP A 110 -8.41 -16.47 1.56
C ASP A 110 -9.18 -17.74 1.20
N VAL A 111 -9.77 -18.36 2.21
CA VAL A 111 -10.62 -19.54 2.03
C VAL A 111 -12.00 -19.27 2.61
N PHE A 112 -13.03 -19.48 1.79
CA PHE A 112 -14.43 -19.35 2.16
C PHE A 112 -15.12 -20.69 1.99
N VAL A 113 -15.82 -21.17 3.03
CA VAL A 113 -16.67 -22.35 2.95
C VAL A 113 -18.07 -21.90 2.51
N TYR A 114 -18.54 -22.34 1.36
CA TYR A 114 -19.92 -22.14 0.95
C TYR A 114 -20.74 -23.40 1.14
N THR A 115 -22.02 -23.23 1.39
CA THR A 115 -22.99 -24.34 1.54
C THR A 115 -23.98 -24.30 0.40
N VAL A 116 -24.06 -25.40 -0.34
CA VAL A 116 -25.03 -25.62 -1.41
C VAL A 116 -26.25 -26.33 -0.87
N SER A 117 -27.43 -25.98 -1.34
CA SER A 117 -28.70 -26.59 -0.94
C SER A 117 -29.61 -26.85 -2.15
N ASP A 118 -30.27 -28.02 -2.18
CA ASP A 118 -31.36 -28.38 -3.07
C ASP A 118 -32.75 -28.02 -2.50
N GLY A 119 -32.79 -27.37 -1.33
CA GLY A 119 -34.00 -27.03 -0.56
C GLY A 119 -34.39 -28.07 0.48
N THR A 120 -33.75 -29.25 0.51
CA THR A 120 -34.02 -30.34 1.45
C THR A 120 -32.76 -30.80 2.19
N SER A 121 -31.67 -30.92 1.46
CA SER A 121 -30.36 -31.36 1.92
C SER A 121 -29.29 -30.34 1.56
N THR A 122 -28.09 -30.49 2.11
CA THR A 122 -26.99 -29.57 1.87
C THR A 122 -25.66 -30.33 1.74
N ASP A 123 -24.72 -29.71 1.03
CA ASP A 123 -23.28 -30.06 1.00
C ASP A 123 -22.45 -28.83 1.08
N THR A 124 -21.13 -28.96 1.32
CA THR A 124 -20.22 -27.83 1.50
C THR A 124 -18.94 -27.99 0.67
N ALA A 125 -18.48 -26.88 0.09
CA ALA A 125 -17.18 -26.83 -0.54
C ALA A 125 -16.43 -25.52 -0.20
N ASN A 126 -15.20 -25.42 -0.65
CA ASN A 126 -14.34 -24.26 -0.41
C ASN A 126 -14.18 -23.46 -1.71
N LEU A 127 -14.33 -22.15 -1.61
CA LEU A 127 -13.79 -21.21 -2.58
C LEU A 127 -12.44 -20.70 -2.01
N THR A 128 -11.33 -20.96 -2.72
CA THR A 128 -10.00 -20.48 -2.37
C THR A 128 -9.57 -19.38 -3.31
N ILE A 129 -9.34 -18.19 -2.81
CA ILE A 129 -8.84 -17.04 -3.57
C ILE A 129 -7.36 -16.85 -3.26
N THR A 130 -6.51 -16.89 -4.28
CA THR A 130 -5.10 -16.51 -4.17
C THR A 130 -4.95 -15.03 -4.43
N VAL A 131 -4.44 -14.29 -3.45
CA VAL A 131 -4.07 -12.88 -3.59
C VAL A 131 -2.57 -12.80 -3.86
N THR A 132 -2.19 -12.03 -4.86
CA THR A 132 -0.78 -11.81 -5.24
C THR A 132 -0.43 -10.36 -5.02
N GLY A 133 0.64 -10.11 -4.25
CA GLY A 133 1.22 -8.79 -4.01
C GLY A 133 1.73 -8.14 -5.29
N ILE A 134 1.58 -6.84 -5.39
CA ILE A 134 2.20 -5.98 -6.40
C ILE A 134 3.01 -4.91 -5.67
N ASN A 135 3.87 -4.19 -6.39
CA ASN A 135 4.63 -3.12 -5.73
C ASN A 135 3.72 -1.95 -5.37
N ASP A 136 3.74 -1.54 -4.12
CA ASP A 136 3.17 -0.29 -3.65
C ASP A 136 4.11 0.90 -3.93
N ASP A 137 3.54 2.09 -4.04
CA ASP A 137 4.33 3.31 -4.19
C ASP A 137 4.79 3.81 -2.81
N PRO A 138 6.07 4.21 -2.64
CA PRO A 138 6.54 4.80 -1.40
C PRO A 138 5.81 6.12 -1.11
N ALA A 139 5.65 6.46 0.17
CA ALA A 139 5.02 7.67 0.64
C ALA A 139 6.04 8.57 1.35
N ALA A 140 6.42 9.68 0.69
CA ALA A 140 7.37 10.65 1.20
C ALA A 140 6.70 11.73 2.04
N VAL A 141 7.28 12.10 3.17
CA VAL A 141 6.80 13.10 4.11
C VAL A 141 7.74 14.30 4.15
N ASN A 142 7.21 15.52 4.26
CA ASN A 142 8.01 16.73 4.27
C ASN A 142 8.76 16.92 5.58
N ASP A 143 10.05 17.26 5.49
CA ASP A 143 10.95 17.51 6.61
C ASP A 143 11.21 18.99 6.87
N THR A 144 11.59 19.29 8.09
CA THR A 144 12.01 20.64 8.50
C THR A 144 13.22 20.59 9.43
N ASP A 145 14.15 21.52 9.24
CA ASP A 145 15.28 21.72 10.16
C ASP A 145 15.62 23.22 10.28
N SER A 146 16.57 23.54 11.16
CA SER A 146 17.01 24.92 11.39
C SER A 146 18.50 25.00 11.71
N VAL A 147 19.10 26.11 11.32
CA VAL A 147 20.51 26.40 11.55
C VAL A 147 20.70 27.90 11.67
N ASN A 148 21.71 28.36 12.45
CA ASN A 148 22.13 29.74 12.38
C ASN A 148 22.99 29.98 11.13
N GLU A 149 23.04 31.21 10.63
CA GLU A 149 24.03 31.56 9.62
C GLU A 149 25.43 31.23 10.14
N ASP A 150 26.39 31.02 9.23
CA ASP A 150 27.76 30.55 9.50
C ASP A 150 27.89 29.20 10.20
N ALA A 151 26.76 28.52 10.46
CA ALA A 151 26.76 27.21 11.11
C ALA A 151 26.43 26.05 10.16
N THR A 152 26.63 24.85 10.69
CA THR A 152 26.34 23.59 9.99
C THR A 152 25.40 22.74 10.81
N VAL A 153 24.39 22.20 10.17
CA VAL A 153 23.56 21.11 10.71
C VAL A 153 23.89 19.81 9.98
N THR A 154 23.95 18.70 10.70
CA THR A 154 24.21 17.37 10.14
C THR A 154 23.25 16.36 10.76
N LYS A 155 22.59 15.58 9.91
CA LYS A 155 21.70 14.48 10.24
C LYS A 155 22.27 13.19 9.68
N THR A 156 22.42 12.17 10.52
CA THR A 156 23.22 10.98 10.17
C THR A 156 22.55 9.65 10.48
N GLY A 157 21.36 9.66 11.01
CA GLY A 157 20.69 8.45 11.44
C GLY A 157 19.22 8.41 11.08
N SER A 158 18.71 7.23 10.91
CA SER A 158 17.32 6.94 10.57
C SER A 158 16.24 7.47 11.55
N GLN A 159 16.59 8.31 12.48
CA GLN A 159 15.65 8.95 13.42
C GLN A 159 15.56 10.47 13.25
N ASP A 160 16.39 11.06 12.39
CA ASP A 160 16.41 12.50 12.17
C ASP A 160 16.93 12.92 10.77
N ASP A 161 17.07 11.98 9.84
CA ASP A 161 17.32 12.24 8.41
C ASP A 161 16.01 12.37 7.62
N VAL A 162 16.10 12.60 6.30
CA VAL A 162 14.87 12.81 5.48
C VAL A 162 14.06 11.54 5.23
N LEU A 163 14.55 10.35 5.59
CA LEU A 163 13.83 9.08 5.44
C LEU A 163 13.14 8.63 6.74
N ASN A 164 13.25 9.41 7.80
CA ASN A 164 12.81 9.02 9.15
C ASN A 164 11.31 8.70 9.27
N ASP A 165 10.48 9.42 8.58
CA ASP A 165 9.01 9.30 8.60
C ASP A 165 8.41 8.96 7.22
N ASP A 166 9.28 8.68 6.26
CA ASP A 166 8.88 8.10 4.98
C ASP A 166 8.51 6.62 5.16
N THR A 167 7.54 6.14 4.42
CA THR A 167 7.01 4.78 4.55
C THR A 167 6.79 4.13 3.20
N ASP A 168 6.70 2.81 3.22
CA ASP A 168 6.30 1.97 2.11
C ASP A 168 5.41 0.85 2.68
N ALA A 169 4.39 0.40 1.95
CA ALA A 169 3.55 -0.69 2.41
C ALA A 169 4.23 -2.04 2.20
N ASP A 170 5.11 -2.15 1.20
CA ASP A 170 5.96 -3.33 1.01
C ASP A 170 6.98 -3.47 2.16
N ASP A 171 6.87 -4.52 2.97
CA ASP A 171 7.69 -4.75 4.17
C ASP A 171 9.20 -4.85 3.87
N SER A 172 9.59 -5.28 2.67
CA SER A 172 10.96 -5.45 2.22
C SER A 172 11.52 -4.25 1.49
N ALA A 173 10.74 -3.19 1.27
CA ALA A 173 11.16 -1.99 0.57
C ALA A 173 12.37 -1.33 1.24
N SER A 174 13.38 -1.00 0.44
CA SER A 174 14.56 -0.28 0.88
C SER A 174 14.53 1.13 0.32
N LEU A 175 13.96 2.05 1.09
CA LEU A 175 13.80 3.45 0.69
C LEU A 175 15.15 4.16 0.55
N VAL A 176 15.33 4.87 -0.56
CA VAL A 176 16.54 5.63 -0.86
C VAL A 176 16.21 6.97 -1.52
N VAL A 177 17.04 7.99 -1.26
CA VAL A 177 16.99 9.25 -2.00
C VAL A 177 17.71 9.08 -3.34
N THR A 178 17.03 9.39 -4.44
CA THR A 178 17.59 9.26 -5.81
C THR A 178 17.87 10.58 -6.49
N ASN A 179 17.17 11.65 -6.11
CA ASN A 179 17.39 13.00 -6.66
C ASN A 179 17.20 14.06 -5.58
N ILE A 180 17.85 15.21 -5.79
CA ILE A 180 17.70 16.40 -4.98
C ILE A 180 17.64 17.65 -5.86
N GLN A 181 16.75 18.60 -5.56
CA GLN A 181 16.54 19.81 -6.32
C GLN A 181 16.35 21.01 -5.39
N PRO A 182 17.21 22.04 -5.43
CA PRO A 182 16.95 23.28 -4.73
C PRO A 182 15.80 24.04 -5.39
N SER A 183 15.03 24.81 -4.62
CA SER A 183 13.92 25.62 -5.13
C SER A 183 14.40 26.55 -6.25
N GLY A 184 13.72 26.48 -7.40
CA GLY A 184 14.08 27.25 -8.59
C GLY A 184 15.34 26.78 -9.34
N GLY A 185 16.01 25.73 -8.86
CA GLY A 185 17.20 25.14 -9.49
C GLY A 185 16.89 23.88 -10.31
N SER A 186 17.93 23.24 -10.80
CA SER A 186 17.84 21.98 -11.53
C SER A 186 18.00 20.78 -10.58
N SER A 187 17.31 19.68 -10.90
CA SER A 187 17.46 18.41 -10.20
C SER A 187 18.87 17.82 -10.44
N SER A 188 19.45 17.24 -9.39
CA SER A 188 20.71 16.51 -9.39
C SER A 188 20.50 15.10 -8.90
N THR A 189 21.11 14.10 -9.56
CA THR A 189 21.05 12.72 -9.15
C THR A 189 21.88 12.47 -7.91
N VAL A 190 21.32 11.76 -6.93
CA VAL A 190 22.02 11.23 -5.75
C VAL A 190 22.51 9.83 -6.08
N SER A 191 23.83 9.61 -5.99
CA SER A 191 24.42 8.31 -6.29
C SER A 191 24.08 7.28 -5.22
N SER A 192 23.78 6.06 -5.63
CA SER A 192 23.46 4.96 -4.71
C SER A 192 24.59 4.68 -3.71
N SER A 193 24.23 4.20 -2.53
CA SER A 193 25.17 3.85 -1.46
C SER A 193 26.01 5.03 -0.94
N THR A 194 25.52 6.26 -1.08
CA THR A 194 26.16 7.47 -0.52
C THR A 194 25.52 7.87 0.80
N THR A 195 26.30 8.58 1.60
CA THR A 195 25.92 9.22 2.87
C THR A 195 26.14 10.72 2.77
N TYR A 196 25.80 11.49 3.79
CA TYR A 196 26.09 12.94 3.84
C TYR A 196 27.57 13.29 3.57
N SER A 197 28.50 12.37 3.84
CA SER A 197 29.95 12.63 3.72
C SER A 197 30.51 12.51 2.29
N ASN A 198 29.79 11.80 1.42
CA ASN A 198 30.14 11.58 0.01
C ASN A 198 28.93 11.68 -0.92
N GLY A 199 27.89 12.35 -0.46
CA GLY A 199 26.62 12.57 -1.16
C GLY A 199 26.69 13.60 -2.28
N THR A 200 25.53 13.98 -2.78
CA THR A 200 25.36 14.99 -3.83
C THR A 200 25.13 16.36 -3.21
N SER A 201 25.95 17.34 -3.61
CA SER A 201 25.83 18.72 -3.11
C SER A 201 25.02 19.58 -4.09
N VAL A 202 24.12 20.38 -3.54
CA VAL A 202 23.33 21.40 -4.26
C VAL A 202 23.34 22.70 -3.46
N THR A 203 23.38 23.84 -4.15
CA THR A 203 23.41 25.14 -3.52
C THR A 203 22.02 25.77 -3.53
N GLY A 204 21.54 26.15 -2.35
CA GLY A 204 20.34 26.94 -2.14
C GLY A 204 20.63 28.44 -2.19
N THR A 205 19.72 29.24 -1.66
CA THR A 205 19.89 30.69 -1.55
C THR A 205 20.81 31.07 -0.38
N TYR A 206 20.67 30.39 0.73
CA TYR A 206 21.33 30.71 1.99
C TYR A 206 22.44 29.72 2.37
N GLY A 207 22.47 28.53 1.77
CA GLY A 207 23.46 27.53 2.10
C GLY A 207 23.63 26.42 1.07
N THR A 208 24.53 25.50 1.36
CA THR A 208 24.83 24.33 0.56
C THR A 208 24.38 23.06 1.30
N LEU A 209 23.48 22.28 0.67
CA LEU A 209 23.04 20.97 1.13
C LEU A 209 23.89 19.88 0.46
N THR A 210 24.38 18.92 1.24
CA THR A 210 24.95 17.65 0.73
C THR A 210 24.13 16.50 1.32
N ILE A 211 23.51 15.68 0.47
CA ILE A 211 22.61 14.59 0.86
C ILE A 211 23.09 13.25 0.29
N GLY A 212 23.00 12.20 1.09
CA GLY A 212 23.27 10.82 0.70
C GLY A 212 22.02 10.08 0.25
N ALA A 213 22.21 8.95 -0.43
CA ALA A 213 21.11 8.05 -0.78
C ALA A 213 20.46 7.42 0.44
N ASP A 214 21.16 7.36 1.57
CA ASP A 214 20.66 6.88 2.86
C ASP A 214 19.81 7.91 3.62
N GLY A 215 19.47 9.05 3.00
CA GLY A 215 18.69 10.12 3.61
C GLY A 215 19.48 11.06 4.51
N SER A 216 20.68 10.66 4.94
CA SER A 216 21.54 11.51 5.76
C SER A 216 22.00 12.76 5.00
N TYR A 217 22.12 13.90 5.70
CA TYR A 217 22.52 15.14 5.07
C TYR A 217 23.36 16.04 5.98
N THR A 218 24.06 16.96 5.35
CA THR A 218 24.64 18.14 5.99
C THR A 218 24.23 19.38 5.23
N TYR A 219 23.90 20.43 5.94
CA TYR A 219 23.64 21.75 5.39
C TYR A 219 24.54 22.77 6.07
N VAL A 220 25.24 23.55 5.25
CA VAL A 220 26.13 24.63 5.69
C VAL A 220 25.51 25.95 5.23
N ALA A 221 25.23 26.86 6.15
CA ALA A 221 24.72 28.19 5.84
C ALA A 221 25.91 29.10 5.42
N ASP A 222 26.41 28.90 4.20
CA ASP A 222 27.71 29.44 3.69
C ASP A 222 27.52 30.45 2.53
N GLN A 223 26.30 30.89 2.25
CA GLN A 223 26.08 31.83 1.18
C GLN A 223 25.97 33.27 1.69
N SER A 224 26.45 34.23 0.91
CA SER A 224 26.40 35.65 1.28
C SER A 224 24.98 36.20 1.53
N ALA A 225 23.96 35.50 1.13
CA ALA A 225 22.58 35.84 1.47
C ALA A 225 22.21 35.44 2.92
N ALA A 226 22.90 34.44 3.49
CA ALA A 226 22.81 34.12 4.90
C ALA A 226 23.51 35.20 5.75
N ASP A 227 24.75 35.57 5.40
CA ASP A 227 25.52 36.64 6.05
C ASP A 227 24.79 38.03 6.03
N ALA A 228 23.81 38.21 5.18
CA ALA A 228 23.02 39.45 5.08
C ALA A 228 21.76 39.45 5.95
N LEU A 229 21.52 38.40 6.73
CA LEU A 229 20.38 38.35 7.69
C LEU A 229 20.76 39.11 8.95
N ASP A 230 19.96 40.09 9.35
CA ASP A 230 20.14 40.74 10.64
C ASP A 230 19.83 39.76 11.79
N ALA A 231 20.41 40.02 12.96
CA ALA A 231 20.23 39.18 14.15
C ALA A 231 18.73 38.91 14.46
N SER A 232 18.37 37.66 14.50
CA SER A 232 17.00 37.14 14.68
C SER A 232 16.11 37.18 13.45
N ASP A 233 16.57 37.70 12.31
CA ASP A 233 15.87 37.50 11.04
C ASP A 233 15.92 36.02 10.63
N THR A 234 14.90 35.58 9.92
CA THR A 234 14.85 34.20 9.44
C THR A 234 14.51 34.14 7.97
N ALA A 235 15.15 33.19 7.29
CA ALA A 235 14.89 32.89 5.89
C ALA A 235 14.88 31.38 5.68
N THR A 236 14.42 30.90 4.53
CA THR A 236 14.32 29.46 4.28
C THR A 236 14.93 29.07 2.96
N ASP A 237 15.70 27.99 2.95
CA ASP A 237 15.97 27.19 1.76
C ASP A 237 15.03 25.98 1.72
N VAL A 238 14.54 25.65 0.52
CA VAL A 238 13.67 24.50 0.27
C VAL A 238 14.30 23.61 -0.78
N PHE A 239 14.44 22.34 -0.47
CA PHE A 239 14.98 21.32 -1.36
C PHE A 239 13.91 20.25 -1.55
N THR A 240 13.60 19.87 -2.80
CA THR A 240 12.75 18.72 -3.11
C THR A 240 13.63 17.51 -3.28
N TYR A 241 13.42 16.46 -2.51
CA TYR A 241 14.04 15.16 -2.72
C TYR A 241 13.08 14.17 -3.37
N THR A 242 13.63 13.18 -4.06
CA THR A 242 12.88 12.07 -4.64
C THR A 242 13.23 10.81 -3.89
N LEU A 243 12.22 10.22 -3.26
CA LEU A 243 12.25 8.92 -2.60
C LEU A 243 12.03 7.81 -3.63
N SER A 244 12.65 6.65 -3.46
CA SER A 244 12.43 5.46 -4.29
C SER A 244 12.62 4.19 -3.48
N ASP A 245 11.76 3.19 -3.75
CA ASP A 245 11.87 1.79 -3.32
C ASP A 245 12.67 0.92 -4.31
N GLY A 246 13.05 1.48 -5.47
CA GLY A 246 13.73 0.79 -6.58
C GLY A 246 12.81 0.50 -7.77
N THR A 247 11.48 0.62 -7.61
CA THR A 247 10.44 0.37 -8.63
C THR A 247 9.63 1.64 -8.91
N ALA A 248 9.17 2.29 -7.87
CA ALA A 248 8.35 3.50 -7.87
C ALA A 248 9.06 4.67 -7.17
N THR A 249 8.46 5.85 -7.20
CA THR A 249 9.04 7.05 -6.57
C THR A 249 7.96 7.99 -6.06
N ASP A 250 8.26 8.67 -4.95
CA ASP A 250 7.50 9.82 -4.48
C ASP A 250 8.43 10.99 -4.17
N THR A 251 7.89 12.17 -3.88
CA THR A 251 8.68 13.39 -3.63
C THR A 251 8.20 14.14 -2.41
N ALA A 252 9.16 14.59 -1.59
CA ALA A 252 8.88 15.50 -0.50
C ALA A 252 9.91 16.63 -0.43
N THR A 253 9.73 17.53 0.52
CA THR A 253 10.59 18.72 0.66
C THR A 253 11.30 18.71 2.01
N LEU A 254 12.60 19.03 1.98
CA LEU A 254 13.36 19.43 3.16
C LEU A 254 13.40 20.95 3.20
N THR A 255 12.84 21.56 4.25
CA THR A 255 12.87 23.01 4.48
C THR A 255 13.83 23.35 5.60
N ILE A 256 14.91 24.09 5.29
CA ILE A 256 15.89 24.57 6.25
C ILE A 256 15.62 26.03 6.59
N THR A 257 15.36 26.32 7.87
CA THR A 257 15.27 27.70 8.37
C THR A 257 16.65 28.20 8.80
N VAL A 258 17.14 29.23 8.14
CA VAL A 258 18.39 29.92 8.50
C VAL A 258 18.04 31.13 9.35
N THR A 259 18.69 31.26 10.51
CA THR A 259 18.49 32.38 11.44
C THR A 259 19.74 33.23 11.49
N GLY A 260 19.61 34.54 11.24
CA GLY A 260 20.67 35.52 11.36
C GLY A 260 21.19 35.66 12.79
N ILE A 261 22.47 35.87 12.94
CA ILE A 261 23.15 36.21 14.18
C ILE A 261 23.81 37.60 14.05
N ASN A 262 24.36 38.13 15.13
CA ASN A 262 25.00 39.44 15.08
C ASN A 262 26.42 39.30 14.50
N ASP A 263 26.70 39.97 13.40
CA ASP A 263 28.00 40.03 12.79
C ASP A 263 29.00 40.93 13.55
N ASP A 264 30.23 40.51 13.57
CA ASP A 264 31.29 41.33 14.13
C ASP A 264 31.65 42.48 13.18
N PRO A 265 31.83 43.71 13.67
CA PRO A 265 32.15 44.84 12.85
C PRO A 265 33.55 44.67 12.19
N VAL A 266 33.62 44.85 10.86
CA VAL A 266 34.86 44.84 10.11
C VAL A 266 35.48 46.24 10.05
N ALA A 267 36.67 46.46 10.63
CA ALA A 267 37.41 47.71 10.53
C ALA A 267 37.99 47.87 9.10
N VAL A 268 37.56 48.93 8.40
CA VAL A 268 38.13 49.28 7.09
C VAL A 268 39.25 50.28 7.30
N ASN A 269 40.46 49.99 6.80
CA ASN A 269 41.66 50.89 6.84
C ASN A 269 41.61 51.95 5.75
#